data_f25654d09949733f6dd594834de38751
#
_entry.id   f25654d09949733f6dd594834de38751
#
_cell.length_a   1.000
_cell.length_b   1.000
_cell.length_c   1.000
_cell.angle_alpha   90.00
_cell.angle_beta   90.00
_cell.angle_gamma   90.00
#
_symmetry.space_group_name_H-M   'P 1'
#
loop_
_entity.id
_entity.type
_entity.pdbx_description
1 polymer ?
#
loop_
_entity_poly.entity_id
_entity_poly.type
_entity_poly.pdbx_seq_one_letter_code
_entity_poly.pdbx_strand_id
1 'polypeptide(L)'
;MKVKVHYISLVKSFTKTSQDEFDLKEGNKLLDLLDEIAMKYGQPFTLEVYDPTKKEMKTTFVAMVNGIHMDQLKGVKTPLKEGDNVILMSLMTGG
;
A
#
# COMPACT_ATOMS: atom_id res chain seq x y z
N MET A 1 -14.65 -6.40 3.45
CA MET A 1 -13.56 -7.40 3.41
C MET A 1 -12.37 -6.89 4.18
N LYS A 2 -11.71 -7.77 4.88
CA LYS A 2 -10.56 -7.39 5.70
C LYS A 2 -9.27 -7.68 4.95
N VAL A 3 -8.39 -6.69 4.92
CA VAL A 3 -7.11 -6.78 4.24
C VAL A 3 -6.04 -6.32 5.21
N LYS A 4 -4.97 -7.12 5.34
CA LYS A 4 -3.84 -6.76 6.18
C LYS A 4 -2.78 -6.08 5.33
N VAL A 5 -2.14 -5.06 5.89
CA VAL A 5 -1.03 -4.41 5.23
C VAL A 5 0.16 -4.36 6.17
N HIS A 6 1.32 -4.70 5.65
CA HIS A 6 2.58 -4.66 6.38
C HIS A 6 3.44 -3.57 5.79
N TYR A 7 4.01 -2.76 6.67
CA TYR A 7 4.87 -1.65 6.28
C TYR A 7 6.31 -2.03 6.58
N ILE A 8 7.15 -2.02 5.57
CA ILE A 8 8.54 -2.46 5.69
C ILE A 8 9.48 -1.33 5.32
N SER A 9 10.64 -1.31 5.98
CA SER A 9 11.70 -0.36 5.68
C SER A 9 11.20 1.08 5.83
N LEU A 10 11.46 1.92 4.84
CA LEU A 10 11.14 3.35 4.92
C LEU A 10 9.64 3.61 5.12
N VAL A 11 8.77 2.77 4.56
CA VAL A 11 7.33 2.95 4.73
C VAL A 11 6.96 2.90 6.21
N LYS A 12 7.56 1.99 6.95
CA LYS A 12 7.30 1.86 8.39
C LYS A 12 7.64 3.16 9.15
N SER A 13 8.65 3.87 8.70
CA SER A 13 9.03 5.13 9.35
C SER A 13 7.97 6.20 9.14
N PHE A 14 7.19 6.12 8.07
CA PHE A 14 6.12 7.09 7.80
C PHE A 14 4.84 6.74 8.55
N THR A 15 4.56 5.47 8.75
CA THR A 15 3.34 5.03 9.43
C THR A 15 3.53 4.86 10.94
N LYS A 16 4.77 4.70 11.38
CA LYS A 16 5.12 4.51 12.79
C LYS A 16 4.58 3.21 13.36
N THR A 17 4.15 2.30 12.51
CA THR A 17 3.71 0.96 12.91
C THR A 17 4.10 -0.02 11.82
N SER A 18 4.18 -1.30 12.18
CA SER A 18 4.61 -2.33 11.24
C SER A 18 3.46 -2.92 10.44
N GLN A 19 2.24 -2.74 10.88
CA GLN A 19 1.09 -3.31 10.16
C GLN A 19 -0.21 -2.64 10.58
N ASP A 20 -1.19 -2.76 9.69
CA ASP A 20 -2.57 -2.35 9.92
C ASP A 20 -3.50 -3.38 9.30
N GLU A 21 -4.76 -3.31 9.69
CA GLU A 21 -5.83 -4.06 9.04
C GLU A 21 -6.91 -3.07 8.65
N PHE A 22 -7.35 -3.15 7.41
CA PHE A 22 -8.41 -2.26 6.90
C PHE A 22 -9.62 -3.07 6.49
N ASP A 23 -10.80 -2.51 6.76
CA ASP A 23 -12.06 -3.10 6.33
C ASP A 23 -12.49 -2.35 5.08
N LEU A 24 -12.36 -3.00 3.94
CA LEU A 24 -12.66 -2.42 2.63
C LEU A 24 -13.99 -2.95 2.10
N LYS A 25 -14.56 -2.23 1.16
CA LYS A 25 -15.78 -2.67 0.49
C LYS A 25 -15.45 -3.74 -0.54
N GLU A 26 -16.38 -4.66 -0.75
CA GLU A 26 -16.24 -5.63 -1.83
C GLU A 26 -16.02 -4.91 -3.15
N GLY A 27 -15.09 -5.44 -3.96
CA GLY A 27 -14.74 -4.84 -5.24
C GLY A 27 -13.66 -3.78 -5.16
N ASN A 28 -13.20 -3.43 -3.96
CA ASN A 28 -12.11 -2.48 -3.82
C ASN A 28 -10.81 -3.04 -4.39
N LYS A 29 -9.97 -2.12 -4.83
CA LYS A 29 -8.69 -2.42 -5.46
C LYS A 29 -7.55 -1.94 -4.59
N LEU A 30 -6.32 -2.25 -4.99
CA LEU A 30 -5.14 -1.79 -4.27
C LEU A 30 -5.16 -0.27 -4.07
N LEU A 31 -5.56 0.50 -5.09
CA LEU A 31 -5.62 1.95 -4.95
C LEU A 31 -6.59 2.39 -3.85
N ASP A 32 -7.66 1.65 -3.63
CA ASP A 32 -8.61 1.98 -2.57
C ASP A 32 -7.99 1.77 -1.19
N LEU A 33 -7.18 0.72 -1.05
CA LEU A 33 -6.41 0.50 0.17
C LEU A 33 -5.40 1.62 0.39
N LEU A 34 -4.70 2.00 -0.67
CA LEU A 34 -3.70 3.09 -0.59
C LEU A 34 -4.37 4.42 -0.23
N ASP A 35 -5.58 4.66 -0.73
CA ASP A 35 -6.35 5.85 -0.35
C ASP A 35 -6.66 5.84 1.14
N GLU A 36 -7.03 4.68 1.70
CA GLU A 36 -7.33 4.57 3.14
C GLU A 36 -6.07 4.82 3.98
N ILE A 37 -4.94 4.31 3.54
CA ILE A 37 -3.67 4.54 4.23
C ILE A 37 -3.32 6.02 4.17
N ALA A 38 -3.50 6.65 3.01
CA ALA A 38 -3.24 8.07 2.83
C ALA A 38 -4.11 8.92 3.76
N MET A 39 -5.38 8.56 3.91
CA MET A 39 -6.29 9.27 4.81
C MET A 39 -5.87 9.11 6.27
N LYS A 40 -5.39 7.94 6.62
CA LYS A 40 -5.02 7.65 8.01
C LYS A 40 -3.73 8.38 8.42
N TYR A 41 -2.74 8.41 7.53
CA TYR A 41 -1.41 8.90 7.90
C TYR A 41 -1.07 10.29 7.32
N GLY A 42 -1.65 10.66 6.19
CA GLY A 42 -1.30 11.93 5.56
C GLY A 42 0.15 11.99 5.13
N GLN A 43 0.78 13.15 5.33
CA GLN A 43 2.20 13.33 5.03
C GLN A 43 3.05 12.74 6.16
N PRO A 44 4.22 12.18 5.88
CA PRO A 44 4.90 12.15 4.56
C PRO A 44 4.47 11.02 3.62
N PHE A 45 3.57 10.11 4.04
CA PHE A 45 3.16 9.00 3.18
C PHE A 45 2.65 9.50 1.82
N THR A 46 1.81 10.52 1.82
CA THR A 46 1.21 11.04 0.58
C THR A 46 2.21 11.77 -0.31
N LEU A 47 3.33 12.22 0.25
CA LEU A 47 4.38 12.87 -0.53
C LEU A 47 5.42 11.88 -1.05
N GLU A 48 5.74 10.87 -0.25
CA GLU A 48 6.87 9.99 -0.53
C GLU A 48 6.47 8.66 -1.16
N VAL A 49 5.29 8.15 -0.86
CA VAL A 49 4.91 6.80 -1.25
C VAL A 49 3.81 6.77 -2.30
N TYR A 50 2.73 7.49 -2.07
CA TYR A 50 1.53 7.38 -2.89
C TYR A 50 0.83 8.72 -3.02
N ASP A 51 0.59 9.13 -4.26
CA ASP A 51 -0.14 10.37 -4.56
C ASP A 51 -1.64 10.05 -4.69
N PRO A 52 -2.47 10.44 -3.72
CA PRO A 52 -3.90 10.12 -3.77
C PRO A 52 -4.67 10.92 -4.82
N THR A 53 -4.10 12.02 -5.31
CA THR A 53 -4.73 12.80 -6.37
C THR A 53 -4.60 12.11 -7.72
N LYS A 54 -3.41 11.60 -8.01
CA LYS A 54 -3.12 10.92 -9.27
C LYS A 54 -3.37 9.42 -9.20
N LYS A 55 -3.63 8.89 -8.00
CA LYS A 55 -3.78 7.45 -7.78
C LYS A 55 -2.57 6.67 -8.24
N GLU A 56 -1.38 7.17 -7.92
CA GLU A 56 -0.12 6.58 -8.36
C GLU A 56 0.85 6.40 -7.21
N MET A 57 1.53 5.24 -7.19
CA MET A 57 2.65 5.04 -6.28
C MET A 57 3.91 5.63 -6.88
N LYS A 58 4.76 6.18 -6.02
CA LYS A 58 6.07 6.65 -6.44
C LYS A 58 6.91 5.45 -6.87
N THR A 59 7.76 5.64 -7.86
CA THR A 59 8.50 4.54 -8.49
C THR A 59 9.51 3.85 -7.57
N THR A 60 9.89 4.50 -6.48
CA THR A 60 10.83 3.92 -5.51
C THR A 60 10.16 3.04 -4.48
N PHE A 61 8.83 2.88 -4.55
CA PHE A 61 8.06 2.05 -3.65
C PHE A 61 7.27 1.02 -4.42
N VAL A 62 7.02 -0.12 -3.79
CA VAL A 62 6.23 -1.20 -4.40
C VAL A 62 5.25 -1.76 -3.40
N ALA A 63 4.20 -2.36 -3.94
CA ALA A 63 3.27 -3.17 -3.17
C ALA A 63 3.33 -4.60 -3.69
N MET A 64 3.29 -5.54 -2.76
CA MET A 64 3.13 -6.95 -3.08
C MET A 64 1.80 -7.41 -2.52
N VAL A 65 1.05 -8.15 -3.31
CA VAL A 65 -0.24 -8.70 -2.88
C VAL A 65 -0.09 -10.21 -2.82
N ASN A 66 -0.20 -10.75 -1.62
CA ASN A 66 -0.01 -12.19 -1.37
C ASN A 66 1.32 -12.70 -1.96
N GLY A 67 2.38 -11.91 -1.78
CA GLY A 67 3.71 -12.29 -2.24
C GLY A 67 4.00 -12.02 -3.71
N ILE A 68 3.05 -11.45 -4.44
CA ILE A 68 3.22 -11.17 -5.88
C ILE A 68 3.37 -9.67 -6.08
N HIS A 69 4.42 -9.26 -6.79
CA HIS A 69 4.68 -7.86 -7.08
C HIS A 69 3.50 -7.27 -7.88
N MET A 70 3.06 -6.07 -7.50
CA MET A 70 1.91 -5.43 -8.13
C MET A 70 2.05 -5.30 -9.65
N ASP A 71 3.26 -5.13 -10.15
CA ASP A 71 3.49 -4.99 -11.59
C ASP A 71 3.25 -6.31 -12.36
N GLN A 72 3.26 -7.43 -11.67
CA GLN A 72 2.91 -8.72 -12.25
C GLN A 72 1.41 -8.99 -12.17
N LEU A 73 0.68 -8.07 -11.57
CA LEU A 73 -0.76 -8.09 -11.47
C LEU A 73 -1.29 -6.92 -12.30
N LYS A 74 -2.20 -6.14 -11.74
CA LYS A 74 -2.78 -4.98 -12.45
C LYS A 74 -2.34 -3.66 -11.84
N GLY A 75 -1.14 -3.61 -11.24
CA GLY A 75 -0.65 -2.40 -10.60
C GLY A 75 -1.59 -1.95 -9.50
N VAL A 76 -1.82 -0.65 -9.41
CA VAL A 76 -2.73 -0.12 -8.38
C VAL A 76 -4.20 -0.52 -8.64
N LYS A 77 -4.51 -1.04 -9.82
CA LYS A 77 -5.88 -1.51 -10.15
C LYS A 77 -6.09 -2.98 -9.82
N THR A 78 -5.14 -3.61 -9.14
CA THR A 78 -5.27 -5.00 -8.72
C THR A 78 -6.45 -5.16 -7.77
N PRO A 79 -7.42 -6.04 -8.09
CA PRO A 79 -8.55 -6.27 -7.18
C PRO A 79 -8.08 -6.97 -5.91
N LEU A 80 -8.67 -6.59 -4.79
CA LEU A 80 -8.38 -7.22 -3.50
C LEU A 80 -9.53 -8.12 -3.07
N LYS A 81 -9.23 -9.06 -2.20
CA LYS A 81 -10.19 -10.05 -1.70
C LYS A 81 -10.08 -10.17 -0.19
N GLU A 82 -11.09 -10.75 0.42
CA GLU A 82 -11.10 -11.03 1.84
C GLU A 82 -9.83 -11.82 2.23
N GLY A 83 -9.15 -11.31 3.26
CA GLY A 83 -7.98 -11.99 3.80
C GLY A 83 -6.67 -11.73 3.07
N ASP A 84 -6.67 -10.88 2.04
CA ASP A 84 -5.43 -10.57 1.33
C ASP A 84 -4.40 -9.93 2.25
N ASN A 85 -3.14 -10.22 1.97
CA ASN A 85 -1.99 -9.60 2.64
C ASN A 85 -1.25 -8.73 1.65
N VAL A 86 -1.07 -7.46 2.02
CA VAL A 86 -0.35 -6.50 1.19
C VAL A 86 0.91 -6.08 1.94
N ILE A 87 2.02 -5.99 1.22
CA ILE A 87 3.28 -5.48 1.78
C ILE A 87 3.65 -4.23 1.00
N LEU A 88 3.87 -3.13 1.72
CA LEU A 88 4.38 -1.90 1.15
C LEU A 88 5.82 -1.74 1.56
N MET A 89 6.70 -1.54 0.60
CA MET A 89 8.13 -1.46 0.87
C MET A 89 8.83 -0.53 -0.10
N SER A 90 10.00 -0.06 0.31
CA SER A 90 10.87 0.72 -0.54
C SER A 90 11.73 -0.22 -1.38
N LEU A 91 11.94 0.13 -2.63
CA LEU A 91 12.89 -0.58 -3.49
C LEU A 91 14.33 -0.26 -3.11
N MET A 92 14.54 0.89 -2.46
CA MET A 92 15.87 1.28 -2.04
C MET A 92 16.15 0.71 -0.66
N THR A 93 17.15 -0.14 -0.59
CA THR A 93 17.67 -0.57 0.71
C THR A 93 18.30 0.67 1.33
N GLY A 94 17.77 1.09 2.45
CA GLY A 94 18.23 2.28 3.12
C GLY A 94 19.72 2.23 3.32
N GLY A 95 20.32 3.06 2.69
CA GLY A 95 21.76 3.06 2.80
C GLY A 95 22.26 4.38 2.76
#